data_3e587545ab1ef9d6e0e4eb7fcd6804d1
#
_entry.id   3e587545ab1ef9d6e0e4eb7fcd6804d1
#
_cell.length_a   1.000
_cell.length_b   1.000
_cell.length_c   1.000
_cell.angle_alpha   90.00
_cell.angle_beta   90.00
_cell.angle_gamma   90.00
#
_symmetry.space_group_name_H-M   'P 1'
#
loop_
_entity.id
_entity.type
_entity.pdbx_description
1 polymer ?
#
loop_
_entity_poly.entity_id
_entity_poly.type
_entity_poly.pdbx_seq_one_letter_code
_entity_poly.pdbx_strand_id
1 'polypeptide(L)'
;MKTKLKLTINREKSGVRKPVQFELLGFGFESTYKKGDKGKYQLVVGKKGWERLKQRLKFITRKTTPKSFDERIQQINEVQRGWLNYFRGTSIKGKLKKLDGWLRNRLRYCIWHHWKKPERKRKNLIRLGVDQGDAYAFSRSRKGGWAIAQSPILGTTITISRLKRRGYISMLELHLSFNPSRYEPPYMQLNKMTECHLCKLGACSRTYGGVRA
;
A
#
# COMPACT_ATOMS: atom_id res chain seq x y z
N MET A 1 28.34 10.74 31.32
CA MET A 1 28.52 9.73 30.27
C MET A 1 29.97 9.59 29.81
N LYS A 2 30.76 10.66 29.71
CA LYS A 2 32.16 10.57 29.25
C LYS A 2 33.06 9.64 30.12
N THR A 3 32.83 9.56 31.41
CA THR A 3 33.67 8.78 32.35
C THR A 3 33.40 7.27 32.27
N LYS A 4 32.16 6.82 32.09
CA LYS A 4 31.80 5.39 32.09
C LYS A 4 31.89 4.74 30.67
N LEU A 5 31.54 5.47 29.60
CA LEU A 5 31.42 4.89 28.26
C LEU A 5 32.49 5.39 27.27
N LYS A 6 33.38 6.31 27.69
CA LYS A 6 34.40 6.95 26.80
C LYS A 6 33.83 7.49 25.46
N LEU A 7 32.54 7.82 25.41
CA LEU A 7 31.85 8.31 24.21
C LEU A 7 31.80 9.84 24.20
N THR A 8 32.11 10.43 23.05
CA THR A 8 31.92 11.86 22.79
C THR A 8 30.57 12.10 22.14
N ILE A 9 29.76 12.98 22.71
CA ILE A 9 28.45 13.37 22.16
C ILE A 9 28.69 14.43 21.08
N ASN A 10 28.21 14.18 19.88
CA ASN A 10 28.18 15.19 18.82
C ASN A 10 27.12 16.25 19.15
N ARG A 11 27.57 17.44 19.56
CA ARG A 11 26.70 18.54 20.01
C ARG A 11 25.77 19.08 18.90
N GLU A 12 26.19 19.04 17.64
CA GLU A 12 25.40 19.51 16.50
C GLU A 12 24.21 18.58 16.20
N LYS A 13 24.39 17.28 16.42
CA LYS A 13 23.39 16.25 16.14
C LYS A 13 22.57 15.84 17.37
N SER A 14 22.99 16.26 18.57
CA SER A 14 22.33 15.91 19.83
C SER A 14 21.55 17.10 20.37
N GLY A 15 20.31 16.87 20.78
CA GLY A 15 19.46 17.92 21.36
C GLY A 15 18.12 17.36 21.83
N VAL A 16 17.49 18.08 22.74
CA VAL A 16 16.11 17.81 23.20
C VAL A 16 15.16 18.53 22.29
N ARG A 17 14.30 17.81 21.59
CA ARG A 17 13.32 18.36 20.63
C ARG A 17 11.95 17.73 20.86
N LYS A 18 10.88 18.44 20.46
CA LYS A 18 9.53 17.87 20.45
C LYS A 18 9.47 16.68 19.49
N PRO A 19 8.70 15.60 19.79
CA PRO A 19 8.66 14.39 18.95
C PRO A 19 8.38 14.65 17.47
N VAL A 20 7.54 15.63 17.15
CA VAL A 20 7.17 16.00 15.76
C VAL A 20 8.36 16.57 14.96
N GLN A 21 9.41 17.03 15.63
CA GLN A 21 10.52 17.75 15.00
C GLN A 21 11.71 16.85 14.64
N PHE A 22 11.66 15.55 14.95
CA PHE A 22 12.75 14.65 14.60
C PHE A 22 12.28 13.34 13.97
N GLU A 23 13.17 12.76 13.20
CA GLU A 23 12.99 11.41 12.63
C GLU A 23 14.09 10.50 13.21
N LEU A 24 13.72 9.31 13.64
CA LEU A 24 14.64 8.29 14.14
C LEU A 24 14.47 7.00 13.31
N LEU A 25 15.57 6.52 12.70
CA LEU A 25 15.57 5.29 11.89
C LEU A 25 14.50 5.27 10.78
N GLY A 26 14.15 6.44 10.23
CA GLY A 26 13.10 6.59 9.22
C GLY A 26 11.68 6.65 9.76
N PHE A 27 11.52 6.61 11.09
CA PHE A 27 10.24 6.84 11.76
C PHE A 27 10.14 8.31 12.19
N GLY A 28 8.95 8.88 12.00
CA GLY A 28 8.56 10.18 12.50
C GLY A 28 7.39 10.06 13.48
N PHE A 29 7.01 11.18 14.09
CA PHE A 29 5.92 11.26 15.03
C PHE A 29 4.93 12.33 14.60
N GLU A 30 3.65 12.00 14.54
CA GLU A 30 2.56 12.95 14.31
C GLU A 30 1.64 12.97 15.53
N SER A 31 1.11 14.15 15.87
CA SER A 31 0.15 14.27 16.97
C SER A 31 -1.12 13.47 16.66
N THR A 32 -1.68 12.82 17.67
CA THR A 32 -2.95 12.11 17.53
C THR A 32 -4.10 13.11 17.63
N TYR A 33 -4.99 13.15 16.64
CA TYR A 33 -6.14 14.06 16.60
C TYR A 33 -7.42 13.47 17.22
N LYS A 34 -7.34 12.39 17.97
CA LYS A 34 -8.50 11.84 18.66
C LYS A 34 -8.89 12.73 19.84
N LYS A 35 -10.20 12.99 20.00
CA LYS A 35 -10.75 13.74 21.12
C LYS A 35 -10.36 13.03 22.44
N GLY A 36 -9.76 13.74 23.38
CA GLY A 36 -9.24 13.19 24.64
C GLY A 36 -7.78 12.75 24.63
N ASP A 37 -7.11 12.63 23.49
CA ASP A 37 -5.73 12.15 23.37
C ASP A 37 -4.71 13.29 23.24
N LYS A 38 -4.90 14.40 23.95
CA LYS A 38 -3.93 15.52 23.96
C LYS A 38 -2.56 15.04 24.45
N GLY A 39 -1.51 15.41 23.70
CA GLY A 39 -0.12 15.05 24.05
C GLY A 39 0.32 13.64 23.66
N LYS A 40 -0.56 12.83 23.06
CA LYS A 40 -0.19 11.52 22.49
C LYS A 40 0.29 11.67 21.05
N TYR A 41 1.25 10.84 20.68
CA TYR A 41 1.85 10.80 19.36
C TYR A 41 1.65 9.43 18.72
N GLN A 42 1.40 9.42 17.42
CA GLN A 42 1.38 8.20 16.62
C GLN A 42 2.67 8.08 15.83
N LEU A 43 3.16 6.85 15.68
CA LEU A 43 4.32 6.54 14.88
C LEU A 43 3.95 6.56 13.39
N VAL A 44 4.71 7.31 12.60
CA VAL A 44 4.54 7.42 11.16
C VAL A 44 5.85 7.18 10.44
N VAL A 45 5.79 6.95 9.16
CA VAL A 45 7.01 6.87 8.33
C VAL A 45 7.47 8.27 7.96
N GLY A 46 8.75 8.54 8.15
CA GLY A 46 9.39 9.80 7.78
C GLY A 46 9.35 10.07 6.27
N LYS A 47 9.44 11.34 5.92
CA LYS A 47 9.36 11.80 4.52
C LYS A 47 10.37 11.09 3.61
N LYS A 48 11.61 10.98 4.04
CA LYS A 48 12.68 10.30 3.30
C LYS A 48 12.38 8.81 3.02
N GLY A 49 11.70 8.12 3.95
CA GLY A 49 11.28 6.73 3.78
C GLY A 49 10.29 6.55 2.64
N TRP A 50 9.29 7.44 2.53
CA TRP A 50 8.34 7.47 1.42
C TRP A 50 8.98 7.82 0.09
N GLU A 51 9.88 8.79 0.05
CA GLU A 51 10.58 9.21 -1.16
C GLU A 51 11.45 8.08 -1.72
N ARG A 52 12.23 7.41 -0.87
CA ARG A 52 13.05 6.25 -1.26
C ARG A 52 12.21 5.12 -1.84
N LEU A 53 11.09 4.77 -1.18
CA LEU A 53 10.15 3.76 -1.69
C LEU A 53 9.62 4.15 -3.07
N LYS A 54 9.10 5.38 -3.20
CA LYS A 54 8.54 5.88 -4.46
C LYS A 54 9.58 5.91 -5.58
N GLN A 55 10.81 6.31 -5.29
CA GLN A 55 11.92 6.29 -6.23
C GLN A 55 12.26 4.85 -6.67
N ARG A 56 12.32 3.89 -5.75
CA ARG A 56 12.58 2.48 -6.07
C ARG A 56 11.48 1.88 -6.94
N LEU A 57 10.22 2.10 -6.61
CA LEU A 57 9.08 1.67 -7.42
C LEU A 57 9.07 2.35 -8.80
N LYS A 58 9.41 3.65 -8.88
CA LYS A 58 9.55 4.39 -10.13
C LYS A 58 10.66 3.80 -11.00
N PHE A 59 11.77 3.40 -10.41
CA PHE A 59 12.88 2.76 -11.12
C PHE A 59 12.46 1.43 -11.74
N ILE A 60 11.82 0.53 -10.98
CA ILE A 60 11.35 -0.78 -11.46
C ILE A 60 10.33 -0.61 -12.60
N THR A 61 9.47 0.42 -12.53
CA THR A 61 8.42 0.70 -13.52
C THR A 61 8.85 1.66 -14.63
N ARG A 62 10.14 1.82 -14.88
CA ARG A 62 10.63 2.59 -16.04
C ARG A 62 10.34 1.84 -17.34
N LYS A 63 9.96 2.59 -18.40
CA LYS A 63 9.72 2.03 -19.75
C LYS A 63 10.97 1.41 -20.36
N THR A 64 12.15 1.94 -20.04
CA THR A 64 13.44 1.54 -20.58
C THR A 64 14.05 0.30 -19.92
N THR A 65 13.49 -0.17 -18.81
CA THR A 65 14.02 -1.36 -18.12
C THR A 65 13.71 -2.61 -18.96
N PRO A 66 14.71 -3.41 -19.38
CA PRO A 66 14.55 -4.59 -20.21
C PRO A 66 14.11 -5.80 -19.36
N LYS A 67 12.91 -5.72 -18.75
CA LYS A 67 12.34 -6.77 -17.91
C LYS A 67 10.93 -7.08 -18.35
N SER A 68 10.54 -8.34 -18.25
CA SER A 68 9.17 -8.78 -18.47
C SER A 68 8.21 -8.09 -17.49
N PHE A 69 6.93 -8.09 -17.81
CA PHE A 69 5.93 -7.47 -16.92
C PHE A 69 5.81 -8.26 -15.60
N ASP A 70 5.92 -9.58 -15.66
CA ASP A 70 5.76 -10.46 -14.51
C ASP A 70 6.98 -10.37 -13.56
N GLU A 71 8.19 -10.29 -14.11
CA GLU A 71 9.40 -9.98 -13.30
C GLU A 71 9.31 -8.63 -12.60
N ARG A 72 8.72 -7.62 -13.26
CA ARG A 72 8.49 -6.30 -12.63
C ARG A 72 7.53 -6.41 -11.46
N ILE A 73 6.44 -7.16 -11.62
CA ILE A 73 5.47 -7.40 -10.53
C ILE A 73 6.14 -8.12 -9.37
N GLN A 74 6.93 -9.15 -9.63
CA GLN A 74 7.67 -9.87 -8.60
C GLN A 74 8.59 -8.93 -7.81
N GLN A 75 9.40 -8.12 -8.50
CA GLN A 75 10.29 -7.14 -7.85
C GLN A 75 9.52 -6.07 -7.06
N ILE A 76 8.37 -5.63 -7.56
CA ILE A 76 7.51 -4.70 -6.83
C ILE A 76 7.02 -5.35 -5.54
N ASN A 77 6.52 -6.59 -5.60
CA ASN A 77 6.02 -7.31 -4.43
C ASN A 77 7.13 -7.54 -3.38
N GLU A 78 8.35 -7.86 -3.80
CA GLU A 78 9.51 -8.01 -2.92
C GLU A 78 9.84 -6.69 -2.18
N VAL A 79 9.93 -5.58 -2.92
CA VAL A 79 10.19 -4.25 -2.35
C VAL A 79 9.07 -3.84 -1.40
N GLN A 80 7.81 -4.06 -1.77
CA GLN A 80 6.65 -3.75 -0.94
C GLN A 80 6.66 -4.55 0.36
N ARG A 81 6.92 -5.87 0.28
CA ARG A 81 6.95 -6.76 1.44
C ARG A 81 8.06 -6.36 2.43
N GLY A 82 9.27 -6.13 1.94
CA GLY A 82 10.40 -5.73 2.77
C GLY A 82 10.14 -4.38 3.46
N TRP A 83 9.65 -3.39 2.72
CA TRP A 83 9.35 -2.07 3.25
C TRP A 83 8.20 -2.08 4.27
N LEU A 84 7.11 -2.77 3.97
CA LEU A 84 5.96 -2.89 4.87
C LEU A 84 6.28 -3.68 6.13
N ASN A 85 7.12 -4.70 6.04
CA ASN A 85 7.56 -5.46 7.21
C ASN A 85 8.35 -4.56 8.18
N TYR A 86 9.22 -3.70 7.66
CA TYR A 86 9.97 -2.74 8.47
C TYR A 86 9.06 -1.70 9.15
N PHE A 87 8.08 -1.16 8.41
CA PHE A 87 7.19 -0.11 8.88
C PHE A 87 5.81 -0.60 9.35
N ARG A 88 5.62 -1.88 9.62
CA ARG A 88 4.30 -2.47 9.93
C ARG A 88 3.57 -1.82 11.11
N GLY A 89 4.31 -1.33 12.11
CA GLY A 89 3.75 -0.70 13.32
C GLY A 89 3.24 0.73 13.14
N THR A 90 3.38 1.33 11.95
CA THR A 90 3.08 2.74 11.71
C THR A 90 1.64 2.99 11.22
N SER A 91 1.13 4.20 11.46
CA SER A 91 -0.18 4.66 10.98
C SER A 91 -0.07 5.20 9.55
N ILE A 92 -0.17 4.35 8.53
CA ILE A 92 0.13 4.69 7.12
C ILE A 92 -0.99 4.39 6.12
N LYS A 93 -2.14 3.87 6.56
CA LYS A 93 -3.26 3.40 5.70
C LYS A 93 -3.65 4.41 4.61
N GLY A 94 -3.83 5.67 4.96
CA GLY A 94 -4.23 6.72 4.00
C GLY A 94 -3.17 7.00 2.93
N LYS A 95 -1.89 7.04 3.34
CA LYS A 95 -0.76 7.24 2.41
C LYS A 95 -0.56 6.03 1.49
N LEU A 96 -0.76 4.79 2.00
CA LEU A 96 -0.70 3.57 1.20
C LEU A 96 -1.78 3.54 0.12
N LYS A 97 -3.02 3.91 0.44
CA LYS A 97 -4.12 3.97 -0.55
C LYS A 97 -3.77 4.90 -1.73
N LYS A 98 -3.18 6.06 -1.44
CA LYS A 98 -2.73 7.01 -2.48
C LYS A 98 -1.57 6.43 -3.30
N LEU A 99 -0.60 5.79 -2.66
CA LEU A 99 0.54 5.17 -3.32
C LEU A 99 0.12 3.99 -4.21
N ASP A 100 -0.81 3.15 -3.77
CA ASP A 100 -1.38 2.07 -4.57
C ASP A 100 -2.08 2.59 -5.84
N GLY A 101 -2.84 3.69 -5.73
CA GLY A 101 -3.44 4.36 -6.88
C GLY A 101 -2.40 4.78 -7.91
N TRP A 102 -1.34 5.44 -7.43
CA TRP A 102 -0.22 5.86 -8.28
C TRP A 102 0.51 4.66 -8.90
N LEU A 103 0.76 3.59 -8.14
CA LEU A 103 1.47 2.41 -8.62
C LEU A 103 0.67 1.65 -9.68
N ARG A 104 -0.65 1.54 -9.53
CA ARG A 104 -1.54 0.98 -10.57
C ARG A 104 -1.44 1.74 -11.88
N ASN A 105 -1.40 3.09 -11.83
CA ASN A 105 -1.20 3.89 -13.01
C ASN A 105 0.19 3.68 -13.64
N ARG A 106 1.22 3.47 -12.83
CA ARG A 106 2.56 3.09 -13.32
C ARG A 106 2.56 1.73 -14.04
N LEU A 107 1.84 0.75 -13.51
CA LEU A 107 1.70 -0.57 -14.15
C LEU A 107 0.91 -0.48 -15.47
N ARG A 108 -0.18 0.30 -15.50
CA ARG A 108 -0.93 0.60 -16.74
C ARG A 108 -0.03 1.27 -17.78
N TYR A 109 0.80 2.20 -17.36
CA TYR A 109 1.79 2.85 -18.22
C TYR A 109 2.79 1.86 -18.82
N CYS A 110 3.29 0.89 -18.03
CA CYS A 110 4.19 -0.15 -18.53
C CYS A 110 3.50 -1.01 -19.58
N ILE A 111 2.26 -1.44 -19.34
CA ILE A 111 1.46 -2.22 -20.30
C ILE A 111 1.22 -1.43 -21.59
N TRP A 112 0.80 -0.17 -21.46
CA TRP A 112 0.56 0.71 -22.61
C TRP A 112 1.81 0.89 -23.47
N HIS A 113 2.97 1.07 -22.85
CA HIS A 113 4.26 1.18 -23.56
C HIS A 113 4.69 -0.11 -24.23
N HIS A 114 4.36 -1.26 -23.63
CA HIS A 114 4.68 -2.57 -24.22
C HIS A 114 3.93 -2.81 -25.53
N TRP A 115 2.77 -2.20 -25.71
CA TRP A 115 1.98 -2.32 -26.96
C TRP A 115 2.51 -1.49 -28.12
N LYS A 116 3.63 -0.86 -28.04
CA LYS A 116 4.39 -0.05 -29.02
C LYS A 116 3.56 0.58 -30.15
N LYS A 117 3.08 -0.22 -31.12
CA LYS A 117 2.37 0.23 -32.34
C LYS A 117 0.90 0.57 -32.05
N PRO A 118 0.34 1.64 -32.70
CA PRO A 118 -1.09 2.00 -32.54
C PRO A 118 -2.06 0.85 -32.83
N GLU A 119 -1.81 0.07 -33.89
CA GLU A 119 -2.65 -1.08 -34.24
C GLU A 119 -2.67 -2.15 -33.15
N ARG A 120 -1.51 -2.41 -32.51
CA ARG A 120 -1.43 -3.35 -31.38
C ARG A 120 -2.19 -2.82 -30.17
N LYS A 121 -2.14 -1.50 -29.90
CA LYS A 121 -2.91 -0.84 -28.85
C LYS A 121 -4.41 -1.01 -29.11
N ARG A 122 -4.88 -0.71 -30.32
CA ARG A 122 -6.27 -0.87 -30.74
C ARG A 122 -6.76 -2.30 -30.54
N LYS A 123 -6.06 -3.29 -31.11
CA LYS A 123 -6.41 -4.72 -30.98
C LYS A 123 -6.49 -5.15 -29.50
N ASN A 124 -5.55 -4.71 -28.67
CA ASN A 124 -5.54 -5.06 -27.25
C ASN A 124 -6.69 -4.38 -26.48
N LEU A 125 -7.05 -3.12 -26.79
CA LEU A 125 -8.19 -2.44 -26.18
C LEU A 125 -9.49 -3.16 -26.52
N ILE A 126 -9.71 -3.51 -27.80
CA ILE A 126 -10.90 -4.26 -28.24
C ILE A 126 -10.97 -5.63 -27.54
N ARG A 127 -9.86 -6.36 -27.46
CA ARG A 127 -9.78 -7.64 -26.73
C ARG A 127 -10.10 -7.48 -25.23
N LEU A 128 -9.87 -6.30 -24.67
CA LEU A 128 -10.19 -5.97 -23.28
C LEU A 128 -11.63 -5.49 -23.07
N GLY A 129 -12.42 -5.38 -24.16
CA GLY A 129 -13.84 -5.01 -24.13
C GLY A 129 -14.12 -3.53 -24.35
N VAL A 130 -13.19 -2.79 -24.96
CA VAL A 130 -13.41 -1.39 -25.37
C VAL A 130 -14.08 -1.36 -26.73
N ASP A 131 -15.02 -0.46 -26.93
CA ASP A 131 -15.63 -0.20 -28.23
C ASP A 131 -14.60 0.16 -29.31
N GLN A 132 -14.91 -0.15 -30.57
CA GLN A 132 -14.00 0.04 -31.70
C GLN A 132 -13.65 1.52 -31.94
N GLY A 133 -14.63 2.42 -31.79
CA GLY A 133 -14.43 3.86 -31.93
C GLY A 133 -13.49 4.42 -30.89
N ASP A 134 -13.74 4.12 -29.63
CA ASP A 134 -12.88 4.52 -28.51
C ASP A 134 -11.48 3.89 -28.64
N ALA A 135 -11.39 2.62 -28.98
CA ALA A 135 -10.11 1.95 -29.14
C ALA A 135 -9.27 2.58 -30.26
N TYR A 136 -9.91 3.00 -31.37
CA TYR A 136 -9.26 3.73 -32.45
C TYR A 136 -8.75 5.10 -31.97
N ALA A 137 -9.63 5.90 -31.35
CA ALA A 137 -9.32 7.25 -30.88
C ALA A 137 -8.16 7.25 -29.86
N PHE A 138 -8.24 6.37 -28.85
CA PHE A 138 -7.22 6.31 -27.80
C PHE A 138 -5.89 5.73 -28.30
N SER A 139 -5.90 4.77 -29.22
CA SER A 139 -4.67 4.16 -29.78
C SER A 139 -3.81 5.17 -30.54
N ARG A 140 -4.44 6.15 -31.19
CA ARG A 140 -3.80 7.23 -31.99
C ARG A 140 -3.71 8.55 -31.26
N SER A 141 -4.13 8.60 -29.98
CA SER A 141 -4.08 9.82 -29.18
C SER A 141 -2.66 10.39 -29.11
N ARG A 142 -2.53 11.70 -29.35
CA ARG A 142 -1.28 12.46 -29.18
C ARG A 142 -0.94 12.74 -27.73
N LYS A 143 -1.84 12.43 -26.79
CA LYS A 143 -1.58 12.56 -25.36
C LYS A 143 -0.46 11.61 -24.96
N GLY A 144 0.48 12.08 -24.15
CA GLY A 144 1.60 11.26 -23.66
C GLY A 144 1.12 9.99 -22.94
N GLY A 145 1.88 8.90 -23.03
CA GLY A 145 1.51 7.60 -22.46
C GLY A 145 1.16 7.63 -20.98
N TRP A 146 1.70 8.57 -20.22
CA TRP A 146 1.35 8.76 -18.81
C TRP A 146 -0.07 9.33 -18.62
N ALA A 147 -0.47 10.30 -19.45
CA ALA A 147 -1.82 10.85 -19.43
C ALA A 147 -2.87 9.77 -19.81
N ILE A 148 -2.55 8.93 -20.79
CA ILE A 148 -3.41 7.80 -21.16
C ILE A 148 -3.49 6.76 -20.03
N ALA A 149 -2.38 6.49 -19.33
CA ALA A 149 -2.38 5.56 -18.20
C ALA A 149 -3.27 6.00 -17.01
N GLN A 150 -3.49 7.31 -16.90
CA GLN A 150 -4.38 7.91 -15.90
C GLN A 150 -5.83 8.07 -16.41
N SER A 151 -6.07 7.84 -17.68
CA SER A 151 -7.41 8.00 -18.26
C SER A 151 -8.38 6.92 -17.76
N PRO A 152 -9.68 7.22 -17.74
CA PRO A 152 -10.71 6.25 -17.35
C PRO A 152 -10.63 4.95 -18.16
N ILE A 153 -10.34 5.04 -19.47
CA ILE A 153 -10.32 3.89 -20.36
C ILE A 153 -9.32 2.80 -19.91
N LEU A 154 -8.09 3.18 -19.52
CA LEU A 154 -7.16 2.19 -18.97
C LEU A 154 -7.52 1.83 -17.50
N GLY A 155 -8.27 2.69 -16.81
CA GLY A 155 -8.81 2.42 -15.49
C GLY A 155 -9.81 1.28 -15.50
N THR A 156 -10.75 1.30 -16.44
CA THR A 156 -11.81 0.31 -16.61
C THR A 156 -11.33 -0.97 -17.30
N THR A 157 -10.42 -0.88 -18.25
CA THR A 157 -9.90 -2.04 -18.99
C THR A 157 -8.85 -2.83 -18.21
N ILE A 158 -7.88 -2.15 -17.60
CA ILE A 158 -6.85 -2.79 -16.78
C ILE A 158 -7.22 -2.60 -15.30
N THR A 159 -8.22 -3.38 -14.88
CA THR A 159 -8.74 -3.35 -13.50
C THR A 159 -7.74 -3.92 -12.51
N ILE A 160 -8.00 -3.67 -11.21
CA ILE A 160 -7.23 -4.27 -10.11
C ILE A 160 -7.27 -5.79 -10.19
N SER A 161 -8.44 -6.38 -10.49
CA SER A 161 -8.61 -7.83 -10.60
C SER A 161 -7.73 -8.44 -11.70
N ARG A 162 -7.56 -7.75 -12.82
CA ARG A 162 -6.64 -8.19 -13.88
C ARG A 162 -5.18 -8.10 -13.48
N LEU A 163 -4.78 -7.06 -12.73
CA LEU A 163 -3.43 -6.94 -12.21
C LEU A 163 -3.14 -8.01 -11.14
N LYS A 164 -4.11 -8.30 -10.26
CA LYS A 164 -4.00 -9.37 -9.25
C LYS A 164 -3.84 -10.75 -9.90
N ARG A 165 -4.59 -11.06 -10.96
CA ARG A 165 -4.40 -12.32 -11.72
C ARG A 165 -2.98 -12.47 -12.28
N ARG A 166 -2.25 -11.38 -12.49
CA ARG A 166 -0.83 -11.37 -12.86
C ARG A 166 0.12 -11.29 -11.67
N GLY A 167 -0.37 -11.53 -10.46
CA GLY A 167 0.42 -11.58 -9.25
C GLY A 167 0.66 -10.25 -8.54
N TYR A 168 0.04 -9.13 -8.97
CA TYR A 168 0.15 -7.87 -8.25
C TYR A 168 -0.57 -7.92 -6.90
N ILE A 169 0.13 -7.54 -5.84
CA ILE A 169 -0.41 -7.43 -4.48
C ILE A 169 -0.51 -5.94 -4.12
N SER A 170 -1.67 -5.51 -3.62
CA SER A 170 -1.85 -4.13 -3.14
C SER A 170 -1.06 -3.93 -1.83
N MET A 171 -0.35 -2.81 -1.71
CA MET A 171 0.35 -2.47 -0.46
C MET A 171 -0.60 -2.35 0.72
N LEU A 172 -1.80 -1.82 0.47
CA LEU A 172 -2.82 -1.70 1.51
C LEU A 172 -3.26 -3.07 2.01
N GLU A 173 -3.55 -4.02 1.11
CA GLU A 173 -3.94 -5.38 1.47
C GLU A 173 -2.83 -6.10 2.22
N LEU A 174 -1.58 -5.97 1.75
CA LEU A 174 -0.42 -6.56 2.41
C LEU A 174 -0.20 -5.95 3.80
N HIS A 175 -0.40 -4.64 3.96
CA HIS A 175 -0.31 -4.00 5.27
C HIS A 175 -1.41 -4.47 6.23
N LEU A 176 -2.63 -4.66 5.73
CA LEU A 176 -3.74 -5.20 6.52
C LEU A 176 -3.47 -6.65 6.96
N SER A 177 -2.86 -7.46 6.10
CA SER A 177 -2.51 -8.86 6.45
C SER A 177 -1.45 -8.95 7.55
N PHE A 178 -0.56 -7.97 7.68
CA PHE A 178 0.42 -7.92 8.78
C PHE A 178 -0.18 -7.47 10.12
N ASN A 179 -1.30 -6.77 10.12
CA ASN A 179 -1.93 -6.19 11.30
C ASN A 179 -3.45 -6.40 11.30
N PRO A 180 -3.93 -7.65 11.31
CA PRO A 180 -5.36 -7.93 11.21
C PRO A 180 -6.14 -7.32 12.38
N SER A 181 -5.67 -7.46 13.60
CA SER A 181 -6.35 -6.97 14.82
C SER A 181 -6.50 -5.46 14.90
N ARG A 182 -5.63 -4.70 14.22
CA ARG A 182 -5.67 -3.22 14.25
C ARG A 182 -6.79 -2.62 13.41
N TYR A 183 -7.31 -3.40 12.46
CA TYR A 183 -8.30 -2.95 11.46
C TYR A 183 -9.62 -3.72 11.54
N GLU A 184 -9.72 -4.71 12.40
CA GLU A 184 -10.99 -5.38 12.67
C GLU A 184 -11.91 -4.43 13.42
N PRO A 185 -13.15 -4.22 12.95
CA PRO A 185 -14.13 -3.45 13.68
C PRO A 185 -14.46 -4.15 15.00
N PRO A 186 -14.81 -3.41 16.05
CA PRO A 186 -15.04 -3.95 17.41
C PRO A 186 -16.01 -5.14 17.46
N TYR A 187 -17.01 -5.17 16.57
CA TYR A 187 -17.99 -6.26 16.50
C TYR A 187 -17.40 -7.59 15.97
N MET A 188 -16.35 -7.56 15.14
CA MET A 188 -15.67 -8.78 14.73
C MET A 188 -14.75 -9.35 15.81
N GLN A 189 -14.22 -8.50 16.68
CA GLN A 189 -13.43 -8.94 17.84
C GLN A 189 -14.32 -9.64 18.88
N LEU A 190 -15.55 -9.17 19.05
CA LEU A 190 -16.55 -9.83 19.91
C LEU A 190 -16.91 -11.24 19.43
N ASN A 191 -17.07 -11.45 18.13
CA ASN A 191 -17.32 -12.77 17.55
C ASN A 191 -16.17 -13.75 17.74
N LYS A 192 -14.91 -13.27 17.76
CA LYS A 192 -13.73 -14.12 18.06
C LYS A 192 -13.61 -14.45 19.55
N MET A 193 -14.08 -13.57 20.43
CA MET A 193 -14.12 -13.83 21.88
C MET A 193 -15.19 -14.85 22.25
N THR A 194 -16.27 -14.96 21.46
CA THR A 194 -17.33 -15.98 21.66
C THR A 194 -16.95 -17.35 21.14
N GLU A 195 -15.97 -17.49 20.25
CA GLU A 195 -15.32 -18.75 19.87
C GLU A 195 -14.15 -19.07 20.81
N CYS A 196 -14.41 -19.19 22.10
CA CYS A 196 -13.39 -19.62 23.03
C CYS A 196 -13.03 -21.10 22.80
N HIS A 197 -11.83 -21.48 23.22
CA HIS A 197 -11.34 -22.86 23.08
C HIS A 197 -12.27 -23.90 23.69
N LEU A 198 -13.05 -23.56 24.69
CA LEU A 198 -14.07 -24.39 25.36
C LEU A 198 -15.30 -24.64 24.46
N CYS A 199 -15.68 -23.69 23.60
CA CYS A 199 -16.74 -23.88 22.62
C CYS A 199 -16.37 -24.88 21.52
N LYS A 200 -15.08 -24.93 21.13
CA LYS A 200 -14.57 -25.93 20.17
C LYS A 200 -14.52 -27.34 20.73
N LEU A 201 -14.47 -27.50 22.05
CA LEU A 201 -14.47 -28.79 22.75
C LEU A 201 -15.87 -29.28 23.14
N GLY A 202 -16.94 -28.60 22.72
CA GLY A 202 -18.31 -29.00 23.06
C GLY A 202 -18.69 -28.83 24.53
N ALA A 203 -17.83 -28.23 25.35
CA ALA A 203 -18.02 -28.11 26.80
C ALA A 203 -18.81 -26.85 27.25
N CYS A 204 -19.26 -26.00 26.31
CA CYS A 204 -20.16 -24.89 26.61
C CYS A 204 -21.61 -25.39 26.62
N SER A 205 -22.10 -25.79 27.80
CA SER A 205 -23.50 -25.99 28.01
C SER A 205 -24.26 -24.69 27.78
N ARG A 206 -25.26 -24.73 26.91
CA ARG A 206 -26.24 -23.65 26.72
C ARG A 206 -27.06 -23.48 28.00
N THR A 207 -26.65 -22.55 28.83
CA THR A 207 -27.51 -22.03 29.91
C THR A 207 -27.72 -20.54 29.65
N TYR A 208 -28.55 -20.23 28.67
CA TYR A 208 -29.38 -19.04 28.73
C TYR A 208 -30.82 -19.50 28.87
N GLY A 209 -31.19 -19.76 30.11
CA GLY A 209 -32.56 -19.93 30.54
C GLY A 209 -33.29 -18.62 30.30
N GLY A 210 -34.45 -18.73 29.64
CA GLY A 210 -35.36 -17.65 29.44
C GLY A 210 -35.83 -17.08 30.77
N VAL A 211 -35.94 -15.77 30.84
CA VAL A 211 -36.84 -15.09 31.76
C VAL A 211 -38.08 -14.74 30.93
N ARG A 212 -39.16 -15.49 31.18
CA ARG A 212 -40.53 -15.05 30.91
C ARG A 212 -40.98 -14.23 32.12
N ALA A 213 -41.47 -13.06 31.90
CA ALA A 213 -42.69 -12.48 32.46
C ALA A 213 -42.88 -11.11 31.80
#